data_67298ae26412b9051668bc503be7dda5
#
_entry.id   67298ae26412b9051668bc503be7dda5
#
_cell.length_a   1.000
_cell.length_b   1.000
_cell.length_c   1.000
_cell.angle_alpha   90.00
_cell.angle_beta   90.00
_cell.angle_gamma   90.00
#
_symmetry.space_group_name_H-M   'P 1'
#
loop_
_entity.id
_entity.type
_entity.pdbx_description
1 polymer ?
#
loop_
_entity_poly.entity_id
_entity_poly.type
_entity_poly.pdbx_seq_one_letter_code
_entity_poly.pdbx_strand_id
1 'polypeptide(L)'
;VMLDPTKSATDGASFARLASLERPELTANLIGVAEETTSGVRAFQQMQEAGALTYPVVAVNDSVLKTGFDNAHGTGETCVTTMQRILGEHAFDGKNVTVIGYGPVGQGFARRIRALGAEVTICDIDPVASLKAVFDGFAAQDIDEALPCADMVVSATGVRHTVTLEHMRAMHEGAALAVIGGIANEIALDEVSDFTPQVNRDTVQLNVPDGPTLTLIADGDGVNYTVGGGNPIEIMDLSFAVQASAVAY
;
A
#
# COMPACT_ATOMS: atom_id res chain seq x y z
N VAL A 1 12.73 2.42 24.22
CA VAL A 1 12.29 2.84 22.88
C VAL A 1 11.99 1.59 22.11
N MET A 2 10.76 1.46 21.66
CA MET A 2 10.35 0.34 20.81
C MET A 2 10.31 0.86 19.36
N LEU A 3 11.28 0.45 18.57
CA LEU A 3 11.23 0.56 17.12
C LEU A 3 10.69 -0.77 16.62
N ASP A 4 9.65 -0.74 15.83
CA ASP A 4 9.24 -1.92 15.06
C ASP A 4 9.49 -1.67 13.57
N PRO A 5 10.73 -1.86 13.10
CA PRO A 5 11.07 -1.60 11.72
C PRO A 5 10.82 -2.80 10.80
N THR A 6 10.56 -3.99 11.35
CA THR A 6 10.64 -5.20 10.53
C THR A 6 9.32 -5.96 10.38
N LYS A 7 8.34 -5.67 11.22
CA LYS A 7 7.01 -6.33 11.16
C LYS A 7 5.86 -5.37 10.92
N SER A 8 6.09 -4.08 11.02
CA SER A 8 5.10 -3.05 10.73
C SER A 8 4.79 -2.92 9.23
N ALA A 9 5.64 -3.45 8.37
CA ALA A 9 5.41 -3.40 6.93
C ALA A 9 4.16 -4.21 6.49
N THR A 10 3.74 -5.20 7.25
CA THR A 10 2.58 -6.04 6.93
C THR A 10 1.37 -5.80 7.79
N ASP A 11 1.53 -5.16 8.99
CA ASP A 11 0.43 -4.92 9.92
C ASP A 11 0.88 -3.86 10.95
N GLY A 12 0.97 -2.63 10.52
CA GLY A 12 1.47 -1.50 11.30
C GLY A 12 0.92 -1.46 12.73
N ALA A 13 1.78 -1.17 13.69
CA ALA A 13 1.53 -1.15 15.12
C ALA A 13 1.19 -2.52 15.76
N SER A 14 1.21 -3.65 15.04
CA SER A 14 0.79 -4.97 15.55
C SER A 14 1.51 -5.36 16.81
N PHE A 15 2.82 -5.22 16.84
CA PHE A 15 3.61 -5.59 18.02
C PHE A 15 3.22 -4.76 19.25
N ALA A 16 3.09 -3.44 19.10
CA ALA A 16 2.74 -2.54 20.19
C ALA A 16 1.30 -2.79 20.68
N ARG A 17 0.37 -3.03 19.75
CA ARG A 17 -1.03 -3.39 20.05
C ARG A 17 -1.10 -4.71 20.81
N LEU A 18 -0.43 -5.74 20.31
CA LEU A 18 -0.41 -7.07 20.93
C LEU A 18 0.21 -7.00 22.34
N ALA A 19 1.33 -6.29 22.47
CA ALA A 19 1.95 -6.09 23.79
C ALA A 19 1.01 -5.35 24.76
N SER A 20 0.29 -4.34 24.30
CA SER A 20 -0.66 -3.60 25.15
C SER A 20 -1.84 -4.47 25.60
N LEU A 21 -2.29 -5.41 24.75
CA LEU A 21 -3.43 -6.28 25.05
C LEU A 21 -3.06 -7.50 25.87
N GLU A 22 -1.96 -8.19 25.52
CA GLU A 22 -1.61 -9.48 26.08
C GLU A 22 -0.54 -9.38 27.19
N ARG A 23 0.30 -8.36 27.14
CA ARG A 23 1.42 -8.18 28.03
C ARG A 23 1.57 -6.71 28.49
N PRO A 24 0.53 -6.13 29.14
CA PRO A 24 0.53 -4.72 29.55
C PRO A 24 1.70 -4.35 30.47
N GLU A 25 2.28 -5.33 31.19
CA GLU A 25 3.47 -5.11 31.99
C GLU A 25 4.71 -4.73 31.17
N LEU A 26 4.78 -5.13 29.89
CA LEU A 26 5.88 -4.75 29.00
C LEU A 26 5.75 -3.29 28.52
N THR A 27 4.53 -2.79 28.42
CA THR A 27 4.28 -1.41 28.00
C THR A 27 4.28 -0.40 29.14
N ALA A 28 4.21 -0.87 30.40
CA ALA A 28 4.19 -0.01 31.59
C ALA A 28 5.44 0.88 31.73
N ASN A 29 6.58 0.43 31.22
CA ASN A 29 7.85 1.16 31.26
C ASN A 29 8.26 1.70 29.88
N LEU A 30 7.36 1.66 28.89
CA LEU A 30 7.62 2.14 27.55
C LEU A 30 7.68 3.68 27.55
N ILE A 31 8.80 4.25 27.14
CA ILE A 31 8.99 5.71 27.09
C ILE A 31 8.17 6.29 25.94
N GLY A 32 8.13 5.60 24.80
CA GLY A 32 7.36 6.01 23.62
C GLY A 32 7.59 5.09 22.42
N VAL A 33 6.85 5.35 21.37
CA VAL A 33 6.94 4.64 20.08
C VAL A 33 7.14 5.65 18.96
N ALA A 34 8.04 5.36 18.03
CA ALA A 34 8.18 6.07 16.76
C ALA A 34 7.60 5.18 15.65
N GLU A 35 6.47 5.58 15.06
CA GLU A 35 5.76 4.79 14.05
C GLU A 35 6.02 5.35 12.65
N GLU A 36 6.54 4.49 11.77
CA GLU A 36 6.95 4.86 10.42
C GLU A 36 5.85 4.68 9.37
N THR A 37 4.87 3.80 9.62
CA THR A 37 3.91 3.40 8.59
C THR A 37 2.56 4.10 8.74
N THR A 38 1.91 4.40 7.62
CA THR A 38 0.56 4.98 7.60
C THR A 38 -0.46 4.08 8.32
N SER A 39 -0.37 2.76 8.11
CA SER A 39 -1.25 1.78 8.75
C SER A 39 -1.06 1.75 10.27
N GLY A 40 0.19 1.84 10.74
CA GLY A 40 0.51 1.90 12.16
C GLY A 40 0.02 3.17 12.83
N VAL A 41 0.21 4.32 12.20
CA VAL A 41 -0.32 5.60 12.71
C VAL A 41 -1.84 5.54 12.84
N ARG A 42 -2.56 5.03 11.84
CA ARG A 42 -4.02 4.82 11.94
C ARG A 42 -4.41 3.92 13.11
N ALA A 43 -3.68 2.83 13.31
CA ALA A 43 -3.96 1.90 14.41
C ALA A 43 -3.74 2.56 15.78
N PHE A 44 -2.70 3.37 15.94
CA PHE A 44 -2.49 4.13 17.19
C PHE A 44 -3.52 5.23 17.39
N GLN A 45 -3.97 5.90 16.35
CA GLN A 45 -5.08 6.86 16.43
C GLN A 45 -6.36 6.19 16.92
N GLN A 46 -6.70 5.00 16.39
CA GLN A 46 -7.85 4.22 16.86
C GLN A 46 -7.71 3.81 18.34
N MET A 47 -6.50 3.41 18.77
CA MET A 47 -6.24 3.12 20.18
C MET A 47 -6.39 4.36 21.06
N GLN A 48 -5.97 5.52 20.58
CA GLN A 48 -6.14 6.80 21.29
C GLN A 48 -7.61 7.18 21.43
N GLU A 49 -8.38 7.08 20.36
CA GLU A 49 -9.83 7.34 20.36
C GLU A 49 -10.58 6.39 21.28
N ALA A 50 -10.15 5.13 21.38
CA ALA A 50 -10.70 4.13 22.28
C ALA A 50 -10.22 4.29 23.73
N GLY A 51 -9.32 5.24 24.04
CA GLY A 51 -8.72 5.42 25.36
C GLY A 51 -7.79 4.27 25.77
N ALA A 52 -7.32 3.47 24.82
CA ALA A 52 -6.48 2.30 25.06
C ALA A 52 -4.97 2.59 24.91
N LEU A 53 -4.59 3.76 24.41
CA LEU A 53 -3.19 4.16 24.26
C LEU A 53 -2.65 4.74 25.56
N THR A 54 -1.68 4.04 26.17
CA THR A 54 -1.12 4.38 27.49
C THR A 54 0.29 4.96 27.45
N TYR A 55 0.86 5.14 26.26
CA TYR A 55 2.20 5.68 26.04
C TYR A 55 2.20 6.66 24.86
N PRO A 56 3.16 7.60 24.79
CA PRO A 56 3.26 8.53 23.70
C PRO A 56 3.69 7.83 22.40
N VAL A 57 3.13 8.30 21.27
CA VAL A 57 3.50 7.84 19.92
C VAL A 57 3.87 9.05 19.07
N VAL A 58 5.02 9.00 18.42
CA VAL A 58 5.45 9.97 17.42
C VAL A 58 5.13 9.40 16.04
N ALA A 59 4.26 10.05 15.30
CA ALA A 59 3.88 9.68 13.94
C ALA A 59 4.98 10.13 12.96
N VAL A 60 6.06 9.37 12.85
CA VAL A 60 7.17 9.61 11.91
C VAL A 60 6.68 9.63 10.48
N ASN A 61 5.72 8.76 10.15
CA ASN A 61 5.09 8.73 8.83
C ASN A 61 4.55 10.08 8.38
N ASP A 62 4.04 10.91 9.30
CA ASP A 62 3.39 12.18 8.97
C ASP A 62 4.39 13.31 8.73
N SER A 63 5.68 13.06 8.94
CA SER A 63 6.74 13.99 8.56
C SER A 63 6.81 14.14 7.04
N VAL A 64 6.93 15.39 6.57
CA VAL A 64 7.15 15.69 5.14
C VAL A 64 8.40 14.99 4.61
N LEU A 65 9.46 14.89 5.44
CA LEU A 65 10.71 14.21 5.06
C LEU A 65 10.55 12.70 4.95
N LYS A 66 9.55 12.10 5.59
CA LYS A 66 9.23 10.68 5.42
C LYS A 66 8.22 10.48 4.31
N THR A 67 6.99 10.94 4.47
CA THR A 67 5.91 10.62 3.54
C THR A 67 6.08 11.26 2.16
N GLY A 68 6.68 12.45 2.10
CA GLY A 68 6.94 13.17 0.85
C GLY A 68 8.06 12.57 0.00
N PHE A 69 8.94 11.77 0.60
CA PHE A 69 10.06 11.13 -0.11
C PHE A 69 9.91 9.62 -0.17
N ASP A 70 9.83 8.94 0.95
CA ASP A 70 9.74 7.49 1.03
C ASP A 70 8.45 6.98 0.34
N ASN A 71 7.29 7.44 0.77
CA ASN A 71 6.04 6.96 0.19
C ASN A 71 5.86 7.44 -1.26
N ALA A 72 6.11 8.72 -1.55
CA ALA A 72 5.83 9.30 -2.86
C ALA A 72 6.89 8.94 -3.91
N HIS A 73 8.16 8.94 -3.54
CA HIS A 73 9.27 8.68 -4.47
C HIS A 73 9.84 7.27 -4.30
N GLY A 74 10.10 6.82 -3.07
CA GLY A 74 10.62 5.48 -2.82
C GLY A 74 9.67 4.39 -3.29
N THR A 75 8.55 4.24 -2.60
CA THR A 75 7.56 3.18 -2.91
C THR A 75 6.94 3.37 -4.30
N GLY A 76 6.56 4.60 -4.66
CA GLY A 76 5.97 4.89 -5.97
C GLY A 76 6.89 4.51 -7.13
N GLU A 77 8.20 4.73 -7.03
CA GLU A 77 9.17 4.38 -8.07
C GLU A 77 9.52 2.90 -8.08
N THR A 78 9.82 2.35 -6.91
CA THR A 78 10.27 0.96 -6.81
C THR A 78 9.18 -0.04 -7.19
N CYS A 79 7.90 0.29 -6.96
CA CYS A 79 6.79 -0.50 -7.48
C CYS A 79 6.74 -0.46 -9.01
N VAL A 80 6.93 0.71 -9.65
CA VAL A 80 6.94 0.82 -11.11
C VAL A 80 8.10 0.02 -11.72
N THR A 81 9.32 0.22 -11.22
CA THR A 81 10.50 -0.49 -11.75
C THR A 81 10.42 -2.00 -11.53
N THR A 82 9.86 -2.43 -10.39
CA THR A 82 9.63 -3.85 -10.12
C THR A 82 8.60 -4.44 -11.07
N MET A 83 7.48 -3.73 -11.32
CA MET A 83 6.46 -4.19 -12.26
C MET A 83 6.98 -4.22 -13.70
N GLN A 84 7.82 -3.25 -14.13
CA GLN A 84 8.50 -3.31 -15.43
C GLN A 84 9.43 -4.51 -15.54
N ARG A 85 10.16 -4.85 -14.47
CA ARG A 85 11.01 -6.06 -14.44
C ARG A 85 10.18 -7.34 -14.62
N ILE A 86 9.00 -7.40 -14.02
CA ILE A 86 8.12 -8.59 -14.04
C ILE A 86 7.35 -8.71 -15.36
N LEU A 87 6.75 -7.62 -15.82
CA LEU A 87 5.80 -7.61 -16.92
C LEU A 87 6.43 -7.14 -18.26
N GLY A 88 7.68 -6.66 -18.21
CA GLY A 88 8.40 -6.11 -19.35
C GLY A 88 8.49 -4.58 -19.33
N GLU A 89 9.48 -4.04 -20.04
CA GLU A 89 9.79 -2.60 -20.05
C GLU A 89 8.60 -1.73 -20.48
N HIS A 90 7.74 -2.22 -21.38
CA HIS A 90 6.58 -1.54 -21.91
C HIS A 90 5.26 -1.90 -21.19
N ALA A 91 5.35 -2.37 -19.94
CA ALA A 91 4.20 -2.87 -19.16
C ALA A 91 3.04 -1.87 -19.03
N PHE A 92 3.35 -0.58 -19.11
CA PHE A 92 2.37 0.51 -18.92
C PHE A 92 1.97 1.21 -20.23
N ASP A 93 2.71 1.01 -21.32
CA ASP A 93 2.51 1.74 -22.58
C ASP A 93 1.16 1.40 -23.21
N GLY A 94 0.31 2.41 -23.39
CA GLY A 94 -1.04 2.27 -23.94
C GLY A 94 -2.01 1.45 -23.05
N LYS A 95 -1.69 1.20 -21.79
CA LYS A 95 -2.53 0.44 -20.85
C LYS A 95 -3.47 1.33 -20.07
N ASN A 96 -4.71 0.86 -19.88
CA ASN A 96 -5.65 1.45 -18.95
C ASN A 96 -5.33 0.94 -17.54
N VAL A 97 -4.84 1.83 -16.68
CA VAL A 97 -4.44 1.48 -15.31
C VAL A 97 -5.34 2.20 -14.31
N THR A 98 -6.07 1.42 -13.52
CA THR A 98 -6.86 1.94 -12.40
C THR A 98 -6.02 1.91 -11.13
N VAL A 99 -5.79 3.08 -10.52
CA VAL A 99 -5.10 3.22 -9.23
C VAL A 99 -6.12 3.55 -8.15
N ILE A 100 -6.25 2.67 -7.16
CA ILE A 100 -7.17 2.82 -6.05
C ILE A 100 -6.40 3.38 -4.86
N GLY A 101 -6.78 4.60 -4.44
CA GLY A 101 -6.08 5.38 -3.42
C GLY A 101 -5.15 6.43 -4.02
N TYR A 102 -5.40 7.71 -3.71
CA TYR A 102 -4.60 8.85 -4.19
C TYR A 102 -3.85 9.54 -3.06
N GLY A 103 -3.40 8.74 -2.09
CA GLY A 103 -2.41 9.13 -1.09
C GLY A 103 -0.99 9.31 -1.68
N PRO A 104 0.04 9.58 -0.87
CA PRO A 104 1.40 9.81 -1.36
C PRO A 104 1.95 8.71 -2.28
N VAL A 105 1.72 7.42 -1.93
CA VAL A 105 2.12 6.27 -2.75
C VAL A 105 1.41 6.26 -4.09
N GLY A 106 0.07 6.35 -4.07
CA GLY A 106 -0.75 6.35 -5.29
C GLY A 106 -0.41 7.51 -6.21
N GLN A 107 -0.18 8.73 -5.68
CA GLN A 107 0.25 9.89 -6.44
C GLN A 107 1.62 9.67 -7.10
N GLY A 108 2.58 9.14 -6.34
CA GLY A 108 3.91 8.86 -6.85
C GLY A 108 3.90 7.83 -7.97
N PHE A 109 3.14 6.75 -7.78
CA PHE A 109 2.95 5.69 -8.77
C PHE A 109 2.24 6.19 -10.02
N ALA A 110 1.06 6.82 -9.87
CA ALA A 110 0.24 7.30 -10.99
C ALA A 110 0.98 8.27 -11.92
N ARG A 111 1.74 9.22 -11.34
CA ARG A 111 2.54 10.16 -12.14
C ARG A 111 3.60 9.46 -12.99
N ARG A 112 4.25 8.42 -12.44
CA ARG A 112 5.30 7.68 -13.16
C ARG A 112 4.76 6.83 -14.28
N ILE A 113 3.69 6.07 -14.03
CA ILE A 113 3.12 5.21 -15.07
C ILE A 113 2.49 6.03 -16.20
N ARG A 114 1.91 7.20 -15.90
CA ARG A 114 1.46 8.14 -16.94
C ARG A 114 2.62 8.60 -17.82
N ALA A 115 3.78 8.90 -17.23
CA ALA A 115 4.98 9.26 -17.99
C ALA A 115 5.52 8.10 -18.84
N LEU A 116 5.14 6.85 -18.52
CA LEU A 116 5.46 5.64 -19.27
C LEU A 116 4.35 5.25 -20.28
N GLY A 117 3.38 6.15 -20.53
CA GLY A 117 2.35 5.96 -21.55
C GLY A 117 1.05 5.33 -21.07
N ALA A 118 0.84 5.14 -19.78
CA ALA A 118 -0.44 4.63 -19.26
C ALA A 118 -1.55 5.68 -19.31
N GLU A 119 -2.77 5.24 -19.65
CA GLU A 119 -4.02 5.96 -19.38
C GLU A 119 -4.46 5.63 -17.96
N VAL A 120 -4.37 6.63 -17.07
CA VAL A 120 -4.55 6.41 -15.63
C VAL A 120 -5.88 6.94 -15.14
N THR A 121 -6.66 6.07 -14.50
CA THR A 121 -7.87 6.42 -13.75
C THR A 121 -7.63 6.26 -12.27
N ILE A 122 -8.03 7.26 -11.50
CA ILE A 122 -7.90 7.27 -10.02
C ILE A 122 -9.27 6.97 -9.42
N CYS A 123 -9.28 6.09 -8.43
CA CYS A 123 -10.44 5.83 -7.57
C CYS A 123 -10.07 6.12 -6.13
N ASP A 124 -10.78 7.01 -5.47
CA ASP A 124 -10.60 7.30 -4.05
C ASP A 124 -11.93 7.61 -3.39
N ILE A 125 -12.14 7.12 -2.17
CA ILE A 125 -13.35 7.39 -1.39
C ILE A 125 -13.36 8.80 -0.81
N ASP A 126 -12.19 9.44 -0.69
CA ASP A 126 -12.07 10.83 -0.26
C ASP A 126 -12.30 11.75 -1.47
N PRO A 127 -13.39 12.56 -1.46
CA PRO A 127 -13.67 13.49 -2.54
C PRO A 127 -12.59 14.55 -2.72
N VAL A 128 -11.83 14.88 -1.68
CA VAL A 128 -10.70 15.83 -1.78
C VAL A 128 -9.53 15.19 -2.51
N ALA A 129 -9.23 13.91 -2.24
CA ALA A 129 -8.21 13.16 -2.97
C ALA A 129 -8.60 12.99 -4.46
N SER A 130 -9.87 12.63 -4.74
CA SER A 130 -10.40 12.53 -6.10
C SER A 130 -10.32 13.87 -6.85
N LEU A 131 -10.71 14.98 -6.20
CA LEU A 131 -10.60 16.31 -6.79
C LEU A 131 -9.14 16.69 -7.06
N LYS A 132 -8.24 16.36 -6.15
CA LYS A 132 -6.79 16.57 -6.36
C LYS A 132 -6.28 15.79 -7.57
N ALA A 133 -6.72 14.54 -7.74
CA ALA A 133 -6.36 13.75 -8.92
C ALA A 133 -6.77 14.44 -10.22
N VAL A 134 -8.00 15.01 -10.27
CA VAL A 134 -8.47 15.78 -11.42
C VAL A 134 -7.60 17.02 -11.68
N PHE A 135 -7.24 17.78 -10.66
CA PHE A 135 -6.34 18.93 -10.80
C PHE A 135 -4.91 18.53 -11.21
N ASP A 136 -4.46 17.34 -10.83
CA ASP A 136 -3.18 16.76 -11.29
C ASP A 136 -3.27 16.20 -12.73
N GLY A 137 -4.44 16.27 -13.37
CA GLY A 137 -4.69 15.90 -14.77
C GLY A 137 -4.98 14.41 -14.98
N PHE A 138 -5.50 13.70 -13.98
CA PHE A 138 -5.99 12.33 -14.08
C PHE A 138 -7.50 12.29 -14.26
N ALA A 139 -8.03 11.20 -14.84
CA ALA A 139 -9.43 10.85 -14.69
C ALA A 139 -9.70 10.40 -13.25
N ALA A 140 -10.85 10.75 -12.70
CA ALA A 140 -11.31 10.22 -11.42
C ALA A 140 -12.72 9.64 -11.60
N GLN A 141 -12.92 8.39 -11.17
CA GLN A 141 -14.17 7.64 -11.32
C GLN A 141 -14.44 6.79 -10.07
N ASP A 142 -15.68 6.32 -9.95
CA ASP A 142 -15.99 5.27 -9.00
C ASP A 142 -15.32 3.96 -9.42
N ILE A 143 -14.97 3.13 -8.43
CA ILE A 143 -14.25 1.87 -8.67
C ILE A 143 -15.04 0.94 -9.59
N ASP A 144 -16.35 0.83 -9.39
CA ASP A 144 -17.22 -0.05 -10.20
C ASP A 144 -17.30 0.37 -11.67
N GLU A 145 -17.11 1.66 -11.96
CA GLU A 145 -17.08 2.18 -13.32
C GLU A 145 -15.72 1.97 -14.00
N ALA A 146 -14.62 2.02 -13.21
CA ALA A 146 -13.27 1.94 -13.73
C ALA A 146 -12.80 0.50 -14.02
N LEU A 147 -13.21 -0.47 -13.17
CA LEU A 147 -12.70 -1.85 -13.22
C LEU A 147 -12.92 -2.59 -14.55
N PRO A 148 -14.11 -2.51 -15.20
CA PRO A 148 -14.37 -3.29 -16.43
C PRO A 148 -13.44 -2.97 -17.61
N CYS A 149 -12.84 -1.77 -17.61
CA CYS A 149 -11.96 -1.31 -18.68
C CYS A 149 -10.48 -1.35 -18.32
N ALA A 150 -10.13 -1.75 -17.09
CA ALA A 150 -8.77 -1.70 -16.59
C ALA A 150 -7.94 -2.92 -17.04
N ASP A 151 -6.88 -2.70 -17.83
CA ASP A 151 -5.85 -3.71 -18.09
C ASP A 151 -5.08 -4.09 -16.81
N MET A 152 -5.00 -3.14 -15.88
CA MET A 152 -4.30 -3.31 -14.62
C MET A 152 -5.01 -2.52 -13.51
N VAL A 153 -5.19 -3.18 -12.36
CA VAL A 153 -5.73 -2.56 -11.13
C VAL A 153 -4.65 -2.59 -10.06
N VAL A 154 -4.40 -1.43 -9.44
CA VAL A 154 -3.34 -1.27 -8.44
C VAL A 154 -3.91 -0.63 -7.17
N SER A 155 -3.90 -1.36 -6.06
CA SER A 155 -4.32 -0.84 -4.75
C SER A 155 -3.17 -0.15 -4.02
N ALA A 156 -3.41 1.07 -3.55
CA ALA A 156 -2.46 1.94 -2.83
C ALA A 156 -3.07 2.52 -1.54
N THR A 157 -4.06 1.86 -0.96
CA THR A 157 -4.88 2.43 0.12
C THR A 157 -4.36 2.14 1.52
N GLY A 158 -3.67 1.01 1.71
CA GLY A 158 -3.36 0.50 3.04
C GLY A 158 -4.62 0.16 3.84
N VAL A 159 -5.69 -0.26 3.17
CA VAL A 159 -6.98 -0.64 3.77
C VAL A 159 -7.34 -2.05 3.35
N ARG A 160 -7.67 -2.89 4.33
CA ARG A 160 -8.09 -4.28 4.08
C ARG A 160 -9.35 -4.32 3.20
N HIS A 161 -9.38 -5.29 2.27
CA HIS A 161 -10.50 -5.55 1.37
C HIS A 161 -10.92 -4.34 0.53
N THR A 162 -9.96 -3.49 0.17
CA THR A 162 -10.19 -2.42 -0.80
C THR A 162 -10.67 -2.98 -2.14
N VAL A 163 -10.03 -4.06 -2.61
CA VAL A 163 -10.49 -4.82 -3.77
C VAL A 163 -11.20 -6.08 -3.28
N THR A 164 -12.52 -6.07 -3.36
CA THR A 164 -13.39 -7.18 -2.95
C THR A 164 -13.46 -8.28 -4.01
N LEU A 165 -14.05 -9.41 -3.66
CA LEU A 165 -14.33 -10.48 -4.63
C LEU A 165 -15.25 -10.01 -5.77
N GLU A 166 -16.22 -9.12 -5.49
CA GLU A 166 -17.10 -8.55 -6.51
C GLU A 166 -16.33 -7.63 -7.46
N HIS A 167 -15.40 -6.82 -6.93
CA HIS A 167 -14.50 -6.02 -7.76
C HIS A 167 -13.65 -6.90 -8.68
N MET A 168 -13.10 -8.01 -8.19
CA MET A 168 -12.33 -8.95 -9.00
C MET A 168 -13.18 -9.58 -10.11
N ARG A 169 -14.46 -9.89 -9.83
CA ARG A 169 -15.41 -10.42 -10.84
C ARG A 169 -15.73 -9.41 -11.94
N ALA A 170 -15.68 -8.12 -11.64
CA ALA A 170 -15.96 -7.05 -12.61
C ALA A 170 -14.79 -6.78 -13.56
N MET A 171 -13.59 -7.26 -13.25
CA MET A 171 -12.41 -7.12 -14.12
C MET A 171 -12.52 -8.02 -15.35
N HIS A 172 -11.80 -7.68 -16.42
CA HIS A 172 -11.77 -8.52 -17.61
C HIS A 172 -10.73 -9.66 -17.50
N GLU A 173 -10.90 -10.69 -18.31
CA GLU A 173 -9.99 -11.83 -18.39
C GLU A 173 -8.55 -11.40 -18.67
N GLY A 174 -7.61 -11.88 -17.88
CA GLY A 174 -6.17 -11.60 -18.02
C GLY A 174 -5.72 -10.26 -17.45
N ALA A 175 -6.61 -9.43 -16.91
CA ALA A 175 -6.23 -8.19 -16.27
C ALA A 175 -5.24 -8.42 -15.10
N ALA A 176 -4.30 -7.50 -14.93
CA ALA A 176 -3.32 -7.58 -13.84
C ALA A 176 -3.87 -6.95 -12.55
N LEU A 177 -3.52 -7.53 -11.41
CA LEU A 177 -3.91 -7.05 -10.08
C LEU A 177 -2.70 -6.98 -9.16
N ALA A 178 -2.48 -5.83 -8.54
CA ALA A 178 -1.31 -5.57 -7.70
C ALA A 178 -1.64 -4.74 -6.46
N VAL A 179 -0.82 -4.88 -5.41
CA VAL A 179 -0.82 -4.03 -4.22
C VAL A 179 0.49 -3.26 -4.15
N ILE A 180 0.39 -1.96 -3.94
CA ILE A 180 1.53 -1.08 -3.64
C ILE A 180 1.35 -0.34 -2.31
N GLY A 181 0.25 -0.62 -1.62
CA GLY A 181 0.02 -0.23 -0.23
C GLY A 181 0.88 -1.05 0.73
N GLY A 182 0.64 -0.91 2.01
CA GLY A 182 1.53 -1.46 3.04
C GLY A 182 0.88 -2.47 3.98
N ILE A 183 -0.25 -3.09 3.62
CA ILE A 183 -0.90 -4.09 4.48
C ILE A 183 -1.27 -5.36 3.71
N ALA A 184 -1.34 -6.48 4.45
CA ALA A 184 -1.88 -7.72 3.95
C ALA A 184 -3.39 -7.59 3.65
N ASN A 185 -3.86 -8.33 2.66
CA ASN A 185 -5.28 -8.41 2.29
C ASN A 185 -5.92 -7.06 1.90
N GLU A 186 -5.20 -6.15 1.25
CA GLU A 186 -5.85 -5.06 0.51
C GLU A 186 -6.75 -5.62 -0.59
N ILE A 187 -6.34 -6.73 -1.21
CA ILE A 187 -7.16 -7.59 -2.06
C ILE A 187 -7.77 -8.68 -1.17
N ALA A 188 -9.06 -8.94 -1.28
CA ALA A 188 -9.79 -9.94 -0.48
C ALA A 188 -9.46 -11.38 -0.93
N LEU A 189 -8.17 -11.77 -0.92
CA LEU A 189 -7.71 -13.11 -1.32
C LEU A 189 -8.14 -14.19 -0.33
N ASP A 190 -8.38 -13.82 0.92
CA ASP A 190 -8.92 -14.70 1.96
C ASP A 190 -10.39 -15.09 1.70
N GLU A 191 -11.08 -14.42 0.77
CA GLU A 191 -12.41 -14.78 0.29
C GLU A 191 -12.37 -15.70 -0.95
N VAL A 192 -11.19 -15.96 -1.53
CA VAL A 192 -10.99 -16.85 -2.67
C VAL A 192 -10.63 -18.24 -2.17
N SER A 193 -11.60 -19.16 -2.17
CA SER A 193 -11.54 -20.46 -1.48
C SER A 193 -10.38 -21.38 -1.89
N ASP A 194 -9.88 -21.26 -3.11
CA ASP A 194 -8.80 -22.11 -3.66
C ASP A 194 -7.47 -21.37 -3.81
N PHE A 195 -7.37 -20.14 -3.32
CA PHE A 195 -6.13 -19.38 -3.36
C PHE A 195 -5.20 -19.79 -2.21
N THR A 196 -3.98 -20.18 -2.57
CA THR A 196 -2.90 -20.43 -1.62
C THR A 196 -1.71 -19.58 -2.04
N PRO A 197 -1.23 -18.66 -1.17
CA PRO A 197 -0.04 -17.85 -1.47
C PRO A 197 1.16 -18.74 -1.84
N GLN A 198 1.85 -18.37 -2.92
CA GLN A 198 3.05 -19.05 -3.39
C GLN A 198 4.25 -18.14 -3.17
N VAL A 199 4.82 -18.21 -1.99
CA VAL A 199 5.89 -17.32 -1.53
C VAL A 199 6.95 -17.05 -2.61
N ASN A 200 7.25 -15.77 -2.86
CA ASN A 200 8.29 -15.27 -3.77
C ASN A 200 8.05 -15.52 -5.27
N ARG A 201 6.83 -15.59 -5.73
CA ARG A 201 6.54 -15.56 -7.16
C ARG A 201 6.25 -14.16 -7.65
N ASP A 202 6.84 -13.82 -8.80
CA ASP A 202 6.59 -12.55 -9.46
C ASP A 202 5.13 -12.39 -9.88
N THR A 203 4.52 -13.47 -10.41
CA THR A 203 3.10 -13.51 -10.83
C THR A 203 2.47 -14.88 -10.56
N VAL A 204 1.17 -14.86 -10.30
CA VAL A 204 0.33 -16.06 -10.13
C VAL A 204 -0.98 -15.86 -10.92
N GLN A 205 -1.51 -16.92 -11.53
CA GLN A 205 -2.86 -16.88 -12.10
C GLN A 205 -3.87 -17.05 -10.98
N LEU A 206 -4.71 -16.05 -10.80
CA LEU A 206 -5.80 -16.04 -9.82
C LEU A 206 -7.11 -16.38 -10.53
N ASN A 207 -7.64 -17.57 -10.28
CA ASN A 207 -8.96 -17.95 -10.76
C ASN A 207 -10.01 -17.36 -9.81
N VAL A 208 -10.72 -16.33 -10.24
CA VAL A 208 -11.76 -15.70 -9.43
C VAL A 208 -13.02 -16.56 -9.48
N PRO A 209 -13.60 -16.99 -8.33
CA PRO A 209 -14.83 -17.75 -8.32
C PRO A 209 -15.97 -17.01 -9.02
N ASP A 210 -16.60 -17.66 -10.00
CA ASP A 210 -17.63 -17.09 -10.88
C ASP A 210 -17.19 -15.82 -11.62
N GLY A 211 -15.90 -15.70 -11.91
CA GLY A 211 -15.28 -14.54 -12.55
C GLY A 211 -14.13 -14.89 -13.49
N PRO A 212 -13.34 -13.90 -13.88
CA PRO A 212 -12.21 -14.07 -14.79
C PRO A 212 -11.00 -14.73 -14.12
N THR A 213 -10.04 -15.14 -14.94
CA THR A 213 -8.68 -15.43 -14.48
C THR A 213 -7.86 -14.15 -14.53
N LEU A 214 -7.31 -13.72 -13.41
CA LEU A 214 -6.49 -12.52 -13.29
C LEU A 214 -5.01 -12.87 -13.14
N THR A 215 -4.13 -11.94 -13.52
CA THR A 215 -2.70 -12.04 -13.25
C THR A 215 -2.39 -11.29 -11.95
N LEU A 216 -2.27 -12.03 -10.84
CA LEU A 216 -1.92 -11.47 -9.55
C LEU A 216 -0.41 -11.27 -9.44
N ILE A 217 0.04 -10.06 -9.09
CA ILE A 217 1.46 -9.70 -8.94
C ILE A 217 1.85 -9.81 -7.47
N ALA A 218 3.03 -10.37 -7.19
CA ALA A 218 3.60 -10.49 -5.85
C ALA A 218 2.68 -11.16 -4.82
N ASP A 219 1.93 -12.18 -5.25
CA ASP A 219 0.95 -12.89 -4.42
C ASP A 219 -0.11 -11.98 -3.77
N GLY A 220 -0.33 -10.78 -4.32
CA GLY A 220 -1.26 -9.78 -3.75
C GLY A 220 -0.73 -9.04 -2.53
N ASP A 221 0.55 -9.10 -2.29
CA ASP A 221 1.25 -8.32 -1.26
C ASP A 221 2.03 -7.14 -1.89
N GLY A 222 2.66 -6.29 -1.08
CA GLY A 222 3.34 -5.10 -1.58
C GLY A 222 4.47 -5.41 -2.55
N VAL A 223 4.31 -4.98 -3.79
CA VAL A 223 5.19 -5.34 -4.92
C VAL A 223 6.65 -5.01 -4.66
N ASN A 224 6.95 -3.82 -4.11
CA ASN A 224 8.33 -3.35 -4.00
C ASN A 224 9.16 -4.12 -2.96
N TYR A 225 8.57 -4.68 -1.92
CA TYR A 225 9.29 -5.40 -0.88
C TYR A 225 9.13 -6.92 -0.98
N THR A 226 8.04 -7.43 -1.56
CA THR A 226 7.82 -8.89 -1.69
C THR A 226 8.67 -9.47 -2.81
N VAL A 227 8.71 -8.83 -3.96
CA VAL A 227 9.44 -9.29 -5.15
C VAL A 227 10.43 -8.25 -5.70
N GLY A 228 10.49 -7.06 -5.11
CA GLY A 228 11.44 -6.00 -5.43
C GLY A 228 12.61 -5.93 -4.45
N GLY A 229 13.40 -4.88 -4.55
CA GLY A 229 14.55 -4.60 -3.67
C GLY A 229 14.24 -3.67 -2.50
N GLY A 230 12.97 -3.25 -2.34
CA GLY A 230 12.60 -2.19 -1.40
C GLY A 230 12.99 -0.79 -1.88
N ASN A 231 12.87 0.20 -1.00
CA ASN A 231 13.18 1.59 -1.33
C ASN A 231 14.70 1.86 -1.34
N PRO A 232 15.18 2.80 -2.19
CA PRO A 232 16.60 3.16 -2.24
C PRO A 232 17.12 3.67 -0.89
N ILE A 233 18.38 3.35 -0.59
CA ILE A 233 19.00 3.71 0.69
C ILE A 233 19.04 5.23 0.91
N GLU A 234 19.22 6.00 -0.15
CA GLU A 234 19.27 7.46 -0.11
C GLU A 234 17.92 8.07 0.35
N ILE A 235 16.81 7.42 0.02
CA ILE A 235 15.47 7.81 0.49
C ILE A 235 15.23 7.29 1.90
N MET A 236 15.63 6.05 2.17
CA MET A 236 15.47 5.45 3.51
C MET A 236 16.29 6.18 4.58
N ASP A 237 17.43 6.77 4.21
CA ASP A 237 18.26 7.56 5.12
C ASP A 237 17.50 8.77 5.68
N LEU A 238 16.65 9.42 4.89
CA LEU A 238 15.76 10.50 5.36
C LEU A 238 14.74 9.97 6.40
N SER A 239 14.10 8.84 6.11
CA SER A 239 13.15 8.20 7.04
C SER A 239 13.83 7.82 8.35
N PHE A 240 15.02 7.21 8.29
CA PHE A 240 15.78 6.81 9.47
C PHE A 240 16.27 8.01 10.28
N ALA A 241 16.64 9.12 9.63
CA ALA A 241 17.01 10.36 10.32
C ALA A 241 15.83 10.92 11.11
N VAL A 242 14.61 10.89 10.55
CA VAL A 242 13.40 11.33 11.27
C VAL A 242 13.08 10.38 12.43
N GLN A 243 13.19 9.05 12.22
CA GLN A 243 13.00 8.08 13.30
C GLN A 243 14.01 8.26 14.43
N ALA A 244 15.28 8.39 14.11
CA ALA A 244 16.32 8.62 15.11
C ALA A 244 16.08 9.91 15.90
N SER A 245 15.62 10.95 15.24
CA SER A 245 15.26 12.23 15.89
C SER A 245 14.05 12.06 16.82
N ALA A 246 13.02 11.29 16.40
CA ALA A 246 11.86 11.01 17.22
C ALA A 246 12.20 10.20 18.48
N VAL A 247 13.17 9.29 18.35
CA VAL A 247 13.68 8.49 19.49
C VAL A 247 14.50 9.33 20.46
N ALA A 248 15.22 10.34 19.96
CA ALA A 248 16.05 11.22 20.78
C ALA A 248 15.24 12.32 21.49
N TYR A 249 14.01 12.58 21.06
CA TYR A 249 13.10 13.57 21.63
C TYR A 249 12.47 13.08 22.92
#